data_49464c15e78ac7bea7839cc488698a53
#
_entry.id   49464c15e78ac7bea7839cc488698a53
#
_cell.length_a   1.000
_cell.length_b   1.000
_cell.length_c   1.000
_cell.angle_alpha   90.00
_cell.angle_beta   90.00
_cell.angle_gamma   90.00
#
_symmetry.space_group_name_H-M   'P 1'
#
loop_
_entity.id
_entity.type
_entity.pdbx_description
1 polymer ?
#
loop_
_entity_poly.entity_id
_entity_poly.type
_entity_poly.pdbx_seq_one_letter_code
_entity_poly.pdbx_strand_id
1 'polypeptide(L)'
;MNTDTHANSAARSRPSRRRLLYLGTAAVGAAGLAAGAWPFIAQMNPDASVRAAGDILEADLAGLAPGTQRIVHWHGRPIFIVARTPAMLAAMQEAAFVRVLIDPRSERRQQPAYAKNWHRSLDPAYAVLVGVCTREGCVPTFVADAPAPDVPGGYICPCCAAHYDPAGRTYTGITQYNLPVPPYDIVAPSRLRIGRNAGNELFTLDMVEVI
;
A
#
# COMPACT_ATOMS: atom_id res chain seq x y z
N MET A 1 8.74 -71.31 -36.24
CA MET A 1 8.23 -69.91 -35.83
C MET A 1 9.38 -69.21 -35.11
N ASN A 2 10.19 -68.50 -35.89
CA ASN A 2 11.34 -67.71 -35.39
C ASN A 2 10.85 -66.37 -35.08
N THR A 3 10.97 -65.91 -33.85
CA THR A 3 10.78 -64.52 -33.42
C THR A 3 12.15 -63.89 -33.21
N ASP A 4 12.64 -63.23 -34.23
CA ASP A 4 13.86 -62.41 -34.15
C ASP A 4 13.62 -61.16 -33.31
N THR A 5 14.17 -61.15 -32.10
CA THR A 5 14.19 -60.00 -31.22
C THR A 5 15.33 -59.06 -31.66
N HIS A 6 15.04 -58.06 -32.47
CA HIS A 6 15.99 -57.01 -32.79
C HIS A 6 16.20 -56.12 -31.56
N ALA A 7 17.29 -56.36 -30.84
CA ALA A 7 17.81 -55.47 -29.84
C ALA A 7 18.38 -54.21 -30.55
N ASN A 8 17.64 -53.09 -30.49
CA ASN A 8 18.08 -51.81 -31.01
C ASN A 8 19.14 -51.23 -30.09
N SER A 9 20.41 -51.56 -30.33
CA SER A 9 21.58 -50.99 -29.68
C SER A 9 21.78 -49.55 -30.20
N ALA A 10 21.23 -48.56 -29.52
CA ALA A 10 21.49 -47.15 -29.79
C ALA A 10 22.99 -46.84 -29.54
N ALA A 11 23.78 -46.98 -30.59
CA ALA A 11 25.21 -46.59 -30.61
C ALA A 11 25.31 -45.12 -30.23
N ARG A 12 25.80 -44.81 -29.01
CA ARG A 12 26.16 -43.43 -28.56
C ARG A 12 27.30 -42.93 -29.48
N SER A 13 26.96 -42.18 -30.51
CA SER A 13 27.93 -41.55 -31.38
C SER A 13 28.75 -40.56 -30.55
N ARG A 14 30.08 -40.73 -30.53
CA ARG A 14 30.99 -39.74 -29.89
C ARG A 14 30.79 -38.36 -30.55
N PRO A 15 30.59 -37.28 -29.78
CA PRO A 15 30.39 -35.98 -30.31
C PRO A 15 31.62 -35.54 -31.12
N SER A 16 31.41 -35.02 -32.34
CA SER A 16 32.51 -34.49 -33.16
C SER A 16 33.18 -33.29 -32.47
N ARG A 17 34.51 -33.10 -32.69
CA ARG A 17 35.26 -31.99 -32.10
C ARG A 17 34.57 -30.62 -32.36
N ARG A 18 33.97 -30.45 -33.53
CA ARG A 18 33.20 -29.27 -33.87
C ARG A 18 31.95 -29.08 -32.97
N ARG A 19 31.23 -30.15 -32.68
CA ARG A 19 30.04 -30.10 -31.81
C ARG A 19 30.43 -29.79 -30.36
N LEU A 20 31.57 -30.32 -29.88
CA LEU A 20 32.11 -29.99 -28.58
C LEU A 20 32.48 -28.52 -28.43
N LEU A 21 33.10 -27.92 -29.47
CA LEU A 21 33.43 -26.51 -29.50
C LEU A 21 32.16 -25.63 -29.45
N TYR A 22 31.14 -25.94 -30.28
CA TYR A 22 29.87 -25.20 -30.25
C TYR A 22 29.17 -25.29 -28.89
N LEU A 23 29.12 -26.48 -28.27
CA LEU A 23 28.55 -26.66 -26.96
C LEU A 23 29.34 -25.90 -25.89
N GLY A 24 30.65 -25.91 -25.93
CA GLY A 24 31.52 -25.14 -25.03
C GLY A 24 31.29 -23.64 -25.15
N THR A 25 31.28 -23.12 -26.38
CA THR A 25 31.01 -21.68 -26.62
C THR A 25 29.61 -21.29 -26.18
N ALA A 26 28.58 -22.11 -26.44
CA ALA A 26 27.22 -21.85 -26.01
C ALA A 26 27.08 -21.87 -24.49
N ALA A 27 27.76 -22.79 -23.80
CA ALA A 27 27.76 -22.86 -22.33
C ALA A 27 28.43 -21.63 -21.69
N VAL A 28 29.57 -21.20 -22.22
CA VAL A 28 30.26 -19.99 -21.73
C VAL A 28 29.42 -18.74 -22.02
N GLY A 29 28.81 -18.64 -23.21
CA GLY A 29 27.92 -17.55 -23.56
C GLY A 29 26.70 -17.47 -22.63
N ALA A 30 26.06 -18.61 -22.37
CA ALA A 30 24.91 -18.69 -21.45
C ALA A 30 25.29 -18.31 -20.00
N ALA A 31 26.46 -18.76 -19.53
CA ALA A 31 26.97 -18.38 -18.23
C ALA A 31 27.29 -16.88 -18.12
N GLY A 32 27.86 -16.29 -19.18
CA GLY A 32 28.11 -14.86 -19.24
C GLY A 32 26.83 -14.02 -19.24
N LEU A 33 25.81 -14.43 -20.00
CA LEU A 33 24.49 -13.79 -19.98
C LEU A 33 23.82 -13.89 -18.63
N ALA A 34 23.86 -15.06 -17.97
CA ALA A 34 23.30 -15.25 -16.63
C ALA A 34 24.01 -14.38 -15.58
N ALA A 35 25.33 -14.32 -15.63
CA ALA A 35 26.12 -13.48 -14.73
C ALA A 35 25.86 -11.98 -14.96
N GLY A 36 25.71 -11.55 -16.22
CA GLY A 36 25.38 -10.17 -16.58
C GLY A 36 23.94 -9.79 -16.21
N ALA A 37 22.99 -10.71 -16.28
CA ALA A 37 21.59 -10.46 -15.91
C ALA A 37 21.38 -10.45 -14.38
N TRP A 38 22.23 -11.12 -13.61
CA TRP A 38 22.09 -11.29 -12.18
C TRP A 38 21.93 -9.97 -11.40
N PRO A 39 22.79 -8.93 -11.60
CA PRO A 39 22.64 -7.68 -10.86
C PRO A 39 21.30 -6.99 -11.12
N PHE A 40 20.75 -7.08 -12.33
CA PHE A 40 19.43 -6.51 -12.64
C PHE A 40 18.29 -7.25 -11.93
N ILE A 41 18.38 -8.58 -11.89
CA ILE A 41 17.41 -9.40 -11.14
C ILE A 41 17.55 -9.14 -9.63
N ALA A 42 18.77 -9.03 -9.13
CA ALA A 42 19.04 -8.79 -7.71
C ALA A 42 18.50 -7.42 -7.24
N GLN A 43 18.52 -6.41 -8.10
CA GLN A 43 17.96 -5.08 -7.80
C GLN A 43 16.43 -5.07 -7.70
N MET A 44 15.74 -6.07 -8.26
CA MET A 44 14.27 -6.22 -8.13
C MET A 44 13.87 -6.75 -6.74
N ASN A 45 14.80 -7.28 -5.97
CA ASN A 45 14.50 -7.72 -4.60
C ASN A 45 14.34 -6.51 -3.68
N PRO A 46 13.38 -6.57 -2.72
CA PRO A 46 13.26 -5.54 -1.70
C PRO A 46 14.59 -5.34 -0.97
N ASP A 47 14.93 -4.09 -0.77
CA ASP A 47 16.14 -3.69 -0.06
C ASP A 47 16.11 -4.20 1.42
N ALA A 48 17.29 -4.28 2.03
CA ALA A 48 17.44 -4.76 3.40
C ALA A 48 16.69 -3.90 4.43
N SER A 49 16.53 -2.59 4.18
CA SER A 49 15.77 -1.69 5.03
C SER A 49 14.27 -2.00 4.98
N VAL A 50 13.73 -2.33 3.81
CA VAL A 50 12.33 -2.74 3.64
C VAL A 50 12.06 -4.09 4.33
N ARG A 51 13.01 -5.02 4.26
CA ARG A 51 12.91 -6.32 4.97
C ARG A 51 13.07 -6.16 6.48
N ALA A 52 13.94 -5.25 6.93
CA ALA A 52 14.21 -5.00 8.35
C ALA A 52 13.06 -4.17 9.01
N ALA A 53 12.29 -3.42 8.23
CA ALA A 53 11.16 -2.65 8.72
C ALA A 53 10.07 -3.52 9.36
N GLY A 54 10.09 -4.84 9.12
CA GLY A 54 9.11 -5.79 9.68
C GLY A 54 7.68 -5.54 9.20
N ASP A 55 6.79 -6.49 9.48
CA ASP A 55 5.37 -6.34 9.15
C ASP A 55 4.63 -5.37 10.08
N ILE A 56 5.23 -5.01 11.21
CA ILE A 56 4.64 -4.17 12.25
C ILE A 56 5.50 -2.94 12.49
N LEU A 57 4.88 -1.76 12.39
CA LEU A 57 5.48 -0.46 12.69
C LEU A 57 4.81 0.16 13.91
N GLU A 58 5.59 0.44 14.96
CA GLU A 58 5.10 1.22 16.09
C GLU A 58 5.31 2.73 15.83
N ALA A 59 4.26 3.51 16.09
CA ALA A 59 4.29 4.97 16.00
C ALA A 59 3.86 5.57 17.34
N ASP A 60 4.66 6.51 17.84
CA ASP A 60 4.34 7.27 19.05
C ASP A 60 3.43 8.45 18.69
N LEU A 61 2.32 8.60 19.41
CA LEU A 61 1.39 9.74 19.29
C LEU A 61 1.72 10.86 20.27
N ALA A 62 2.68 10.63 21.21
CA ALA A 62 3.06 11.64 22.19
C ALA A 62 3.57 12.91 21.47
N GLY A 63 3.08 14.07 21.92
CA GLY A 63 3.44 15.36 21.35
C GLY A 63 2.83 15.67 19.98
N LEU A 64 1.94 14.82 19.46
CA LEU A 64 1.18 15.15 18.25
C LEU A 64 0.06 16.15 18.61
N ALA A 65 0.27 17.41 18.31
CA ALA A 65 -0.68 18.46 18.62
C ALA A 65 -1.96 18.33 17.75
N PRO A 66 -3.15 18.69 18.28
CA PRO A 66 -4.37 18.75 17.47
C PRO A 66 -4.18 19.62 16.22
N GLY A 67 -4.67 19.17 15.08
CA GLY A 67 -4.51 19.84 13.79
C GLY A 67 -3.17 19.58 13.11
N THR A 68 -2.30 18.74 13.67
CA THR A 68 -1.02 18.40 13.04
C THR A 68 -0.98 16.99 12.50
N GLN A 69 -0.09 16.78 11.52
CA GLN A 69 0.15 15.51 10.85
C GLN A 69 1.55 15.00 11.17
N ARG A 70 1.65 13.69 11.40
CA ARG A 70 2.91 12.94 11.37
C ARG A 70 2.85 11.94 10.20
N ILE A 71 3.94 11.84 9.45
CA ILE A 71 4.06 10.86 8.36
C ILE A 71 5.07 9.81 8.79
N VAL A 72 4.69 8.55 8.70
CA VAL A 72 5.56 7.40 8.86
C VAL A 72 5.51 6.55 7.59
N HIS A 73 6.51 5.72 7.35
CA HIS A 73 6.54 4.86 6.17
C HIS A 73 6.37 3.40 6.57
N TRP A 74 5.40 2.73 5.96
CA TRP A 74 5.14 1.32 6.17
C TRP A 74 4.97 0.62 4.82
N HIS A 75 5.75 -0.43 4.59
CA HIS A 75 5.84 -1.15 3.30
C HIS A 75 6.05 -0.22 2.10
N GLY A 76 6.92 0.80 2.26
CA GLY A 76 7.23 1.78 1.22
C GLY A 76 6.13 2.81 0.96
N ARG A 77 5.01 2.78 1.69
CA ARG A 77 3.90 3.74 1.55
C ARG A 77 3.89 4.75 2.69
N PRO A 78 3.62 6.02 2.44
CA PRO A 78 3.42 7.01 3.49
C PRO A 78 2.11 6.70 4.23
N ILE A 79 2.18 6.66 5.55
CA ILE A 79 1.01 6.56 6.42
C ILE A 79 0.86 7.89 7.14
N PHE A 80 -0.29 8.50 6.99
CA PHE A 80 -0.67 9.74 7.63
C PHE A 80 -1.29 9.45 8.99
N ILE A 81 -0.75 10.05 10.03
CA ILE A 81 -1.32 10.05 11.37
C ILE A 81 -1.64 11.50 11.70
N VAL A 82 -2.92 11.82 11.86
CA VAL A 82 -3.39 13.18 12.13
C VAL A 82 -4.13 13.21 13.46
N ALA A 83 -3.75 14.12 14.34
CA ALA A 83 -4.55 14.46 15.51
C ALA A 83 -5.63 15.46 15.08
N ARG A 84 -6.88 15.00 15.07
CA ARG A 84 -8.03 15.83 14.65
C ARG A 84 -8.42 16.82 15.72
N THR A 85 -8.80 18.02 15.30
CA THR A 85 -9.37 19.03 16.18
C THR A 85 -10.88 18.77 16.38
N PRO A 86 -11.49 19.30 17.45
CA PRO A 86 -12.95 19.28 17.60
C PRO A 86 -13.69 19.93 16.41
N ALA A 87 -13.10 20.97 15.81
CA ALA A 87 -13.65 21.63 14.63
C ALA A 87 -13.67 20.69 13.41
N MET A 88 -12.59 19.94 13.17
CA MET A 88 -12.54 18.92 12.11
C MET A 88 -13.62 17.85 12.32
N LEU A 89 -13.76 17.35 13.56
CA LEU A 89 -14.76 16.36 13.88
C LEU A 89 -16.19 16.84 13.67
N ALA A 90 -16.47 18.09 14.01
CA ALA A 90 -17.77 18.73 13.76
C ALA A 90 -18.04 18.88 12.25
N ALA A 91 -17.07 19.40 11.49
CA ALA A 91 -17.18 19.59 10.05
C ALA A 91 -17.44 18.26 9.31
N MET A 92 -16.80 17.17 9.72
CA MET A 92 -16.99 15.83 9.12
C MET A 92 -18.42 15.30 9.26
N GLN A 93 -19.21 15.81 10.19
CA GLN A 93 -20.60 15.41 10.43
C GLN A 93 -21.63 16.43 9.90
N GLU A 94 -21.17 17.57 9.40
CA GLU A 94 -22.04 18.60 8.88
C GLU A 94 -22.76 18.11 7.61
N ALA A 95 -24.08 18.24 7.60
CA ALA A 95 -24.93 17.68 6.52
C ALA A 95 -24.57 18.25 5.13
N ALA A 96 -24.10 19.48 5.06
CA ALA A 96 -23.67 20.10 3.82
C ALA A 96 -22.47 19.38 3.19
N PHE A 97 -21.50 18.98 4.01
CA PHE A 97 -20.30 18.26 3.54
C PHE A 97 -20.58 16.77 3.32
N VAL A 98 -21.32 16.11 4.23
CA VAL A 98 -21.64 14.68 4.10
C VAL A 98 -22.43 14.39 2.80
N ARG A 99 -23.30 15.31 2.38
CA ARG A 99 -24.10 15.16 1.17
C ARG A 99 -23.31 15.11 -0.13
N VAL A 100 -22.13 15.72 -0.16
CA VAL A 100 -21.25 15.77 -1.35
C VAL A 100 -20.13 14.72 -1.33
N LEU A 101 -20.11 13.85 -0.33
CA LEU A 101 -19.21 12.69 -0.30
C LEU A 101 -19.73 11.57 -1.20
N ILE A 102 -18.81 10.87 -1.88
CA ILE A 102 -19.17 9.74 -2.76
C ILE A 102 -19.53 8.51 -1.93
N ASP A 103 -18.77 8.23 -0.88
CA ASP A 103 -18.97 7.09 0.01
C ASP A 103 -18.91 7.55 1.48
N PRO A 104 -19.94 8.26 1.97
CA PRO A 104 -19.95 8.82 3.34
C PRO A 104 -19.98 7.75 4.43
N ARG A 105 -20.48 6.55 4.13
CA ARG A 105 -20.61 5.43 5.07
C ARG A 105 -19.47 4.42 4.96
N SER A 106 -18.52 4.65 4.04
CA SER A 106 -17.38 3.74 3.81
C SER A 106 -17.84 2.31 3.50
N GLU A 107 -18.79 2.20 2.56
CA GLU A 107 -19.30 0.90 2.11
C GLU A 107 -18.29 0.14 1.25
N ARG A 108 -17.49 0.88 0.48
CA ARG A 108 -16.43 0.30 -0.34
C ARG A 108 -15.30 -0.23 0.55
N ARG A 109 -14.65 -1.28 0.10
CA ARG A 109 -13.59 -1.94 0.86
C ARG A 109 -12.28 -1.16 0.81
N GLN A 110 -12.21 -0.05 1.54
CA GLN A 110 -11.03 0.80 1.68
C GLN A 110 -10.53 0.88 3.13
N GLN A 111 -11.11 0.09 4.04
CA GLN A 111 -10.79 0.07 5.46
C GLN A 111 -11.14 -1.27 6.12
N PRO A 112 -10.53 -1.58 7.29
CA PRO A 112 -10.98 -2.65 8.16
C PRO A 112 -12.40 -2.41 8.69
N ALA A 113 -13.10 -3.46 9.15
CA ALA A 113 -14.47 -3.36 9.64
C ALA A 113 -14.60 -2.44 10.85
N TYR A 114 -13.60 -2.41 11.75
CA TYR A 114 -13.59 -1.50 12.91
C TYR A 114 -13.52 -0.01 12.50
N ALA A 115 -13.01 0.30 11.31
CA ALA A 115 -12.94 1.64 10.75
C ALA A 115 -14.10 1.96 9.79
N LYS A 116 -15.10 1.07 9.64
CA LYS A 116 -16.33 1.31 8.88
C LYS A 116 -17.30 2.16 9.71
N ASN A 117 -16.90 3.38 9.95
CA ASN A 117 -17.64 4.38 10.71
C ASN A 117 -17.42 5.77 10.09
N TRP A 118 -18.14 6.80 10.57
CA TRP A 118 -18.10 8.14 10.00
C TRP A 118 -16.73 8.83 10.12
N HIS A 119 -15.92 8.46 11.11
CA HIS A 119 -14.56 9.02 11.31
C HIS A 119 -13.45 8.13 10.77
N ARG A 120 -13.77 6.92 10.29
CA ARG A 120 -12.87 5.94 9.65
C ARG A 120 -11.61 5.65 10.46
N SER A 121 -11.80 5.43 11.76
CA SER A 121 -10.70 5.15 12.70
C SER A 121 -11.21 4.38 13.94
N LEU A 122 -10.28 3.87 14.75
CA LEU A 122 -10.59 3.28 16.08
C LEU A 122 -10.99 4.36 17.07
N ASP A 123 -10.24 5.47 17.08
CA ASP A 123 -10.47 6.64 17.93
C ASP A 123 -10.78 7.85 17.02
N PRO A 124 -11.91 8.55 17.20
CA PRO A 124 -12.22 9.73 16.42
C PRO A 124 -11.16 10.83 16.52
N ALA A 125 -10.41 10.91 17.61
CA ALA A 125 -9.33 11.90 17.76
C ALA A 125 -8.18 11.72 16.77
N TYR A 126 -7.99 10.53 16.22
CA TYR A 126 -6.88 10.23 15.33
C TYR A 126 -7.34 9.67 13.98
N ALA A 127 -6.78 10.21 12.89
CA ALA A 127 -6.83 9.58 11.58
C ALA A 127 -5.57 8.75 11.35
N VAL A 128 -5.71 7.56 10.77
CA VAL A 128 -4.59 6.73 10.30
C VAL A 128 -4.93 6.29 8.88
N LEU A 129 -4.25 6.88 7.89
CA LEU A 129 -4.62 6.72 6.48
C LEU A 129 -3.38 6.41 5.64
N VAL A 130 -3.54 5.64 4.59
CA VAL A 130 -2.52 5.51 3.55
C VAL A 130 -2.50 6.80 2.74
N GLY A 131 -1.38 7.51 2.75
CA GLY A 131 -1.21 8.81 2.11
C GLY A 131 -0.92 8.69 0.61
N VAL A 132 -1.74 7.92 -0.10
CA VAL A 132 -1.63 7.71 -1.55
C VAL A 132 -2.97 8.01 -2.18
N CYS A 133 -2.98 8.94 -3.14
CA CYS A 133 -4.19 9.32 -3.87
C CYS A 133 -4.71 8.13 -4.68
N THR A 134 -5.97 7.76 -4.47
CA THR A 134 -6.62 6.61 -5.11
C THR A 134 -6.89 6.79 -6.61
N ARG A 135 -6.48 7.90 -7.20
CA ARG A 135 -6.55 8.13 -8.65
C ARG A 135 -5.17 8.08 -9.31
N GLU A 136 -4.24 8.93 -8.83
CA GLU A 136 -2.96 9.17 -9.51
C GLU A 136 -1.75 8.61 -8.74
N GLY A 137 -1.97 8.04 -7.55
CA GLY A 137 -0.86 7.52 -6.73
C GLY A 137 0.04 8.59 -6.09
N CYS A 138 -0.26 9.88 -6.27
CA CYS A 138 0.50 10.97 -5.64
C CYS A 138 0.21 11.05 -4.13
N VAL A 139 1.13 11.66 -3.39
CA VAL A 139 0.97 11.89 -1.94
C VAL A 139 0.13 13.17 -1.74
N PRO A 140 -1.10 13.09 -1.17
CA PRO A 140 -1.91 14.25 -0.89
C PRO A 140 -1.30 15.15 0.19
N THR A 141 -1.50 16.45 0.05
CA THR A 141 -1.11 17.44 1.05
C THR A 141 -2.19 17.58 2.10
N PHE A 142 -1.81 17.54 3.38
CA PHE A 142 -2.71 17.80 4.49
C PHE A 142 -2.94 19.28 4.67
N VAL A 143 -4.20 19.67 4.84
CA VAL A 143 -4.64 21.04 5.10
C VAL A 143 -5.52 21.01 6.36
N ALA A 144 -5.00 21.56 7.46
CA ALA A 144 -5.67 21.49 8.76
C ALA A 144 -6.93 22.37 8.80
N ASP A 145 -6.83 23.57 8.24
CA ASP A 145 -7.93 24.53 8.19
C ASP A 145 -8.73 24.39 6.90
N ALA A 146 -9.98 24.82 6.93
CA ALA A 146 -10.80 24.89 5.75
C ALA A 146 -10.20 25.81 4.69
N PRO A 147 -9.79 25.32 3.52
CA PRO A 147 -9.21 26.14 2.46
C PRO A 147 -10.25 27.08 1.83
N ALA A 148 -11.54 26.77 1.99
CA ALA A 148 -12.68 27.58 1.55
C ALA A 148 -13.89 27.29 2.43
N PRO A 149 -14.90 28.18 2.50
CA PRO A 149 -16.08 27.99 3.34
C PRO A 149 -16.90 26.74 3.05
N ASP A 150 -16.81 26.22 1.85
CA ASP A 150 -17.53 25.05 1.33
C ASP A 150 -16.67 23.76 1.28
N VAL A 151 -15.41 23.85 1.68
CA VAL A 151 -14.48 22.72 1.71
C VAL A 151 -13.82 22.66 3.09
N PRO A 152 -14.19 21.70 3.96
CA PRO A 152 -13.49 21.53 5.23
C PRO A 152 -12.04 21.13 4.98
N GLY A 153 -11.17 21.32 5.98
CA GLY A 153 -9.80 20.82 5.95
C GLY A 153 -9.77 19.33 5.64
N GLY A 154 -8.61 18.79 5.36
CA GLY A 154 -8.42 17.40 4.99
C GLY A 154 -7.22 17.22 4.09
N TYR A 155 -7.40 16.60 2.90
CA TYR A 155 -6.28 16.32 2.02
C TYR A 155 -6.58 16.75 0.59
N ILE A 156 -5.57 17.31 -0.08
CA ILE A 156 -5.67 17.75 -1.47
C ILE A 156 -4.55 17.07 -2.26
N CYS A 157 -4.92 16.33 -3.31
CA CYS A 157 -3.95 15.72 -4.20
C CYS A 157 -3.36 16.77 -5.16
N PRO A 158 -2.03 17.00 -5.16
CA PRO A 158 -1.41 18.01 -6.01
C PRO A 158 -1.44 17.62 -7.50
N CYS A 159 -1.57 16.34 -7.83
CA CYS A 159 -1.54 15.86 -9.22
C CYS A 159 -2.89 15.98 -9.93
N CYS A 160 -4.00 15.79 -9.23
CA CYS A 160 -5.32 15.76 -9.85
C CYS A 160 -6.36 16.63 -9.14
N ALA A 161 -5.95 17.39 -8.12
CA ALA A 161 -6.86 18.20 -7.30
C ALA A 161 -8.01 17.40 -6.66
N ALA A 162 -7.85 16.09 -6.45
CA ALA A 162 -8.81 15.32 -5.67
C ALA A 162 -8.79 15.79 -4.22
N HIS A 163 -9.98 16.02 -3.66
CA HIS A 163 -10.16 16.46 -2.28
C HIS A 163 -10.70 15.33 -1.42
N TYR A 164 -10.16 15.22 -0.21
CA TYR A 164 -10.60 14.28 0.81
C TYR A 164 -10.81 15.03 2.13
N ASP A 165 -11.81 14.62 2.88
CA ASP A 165 -12.07 15.18 4.20
C ASP A 165 -11.04 14.68 5.27
N PRO A 166 -11.09 15.16 6.52
CA PRO A 166 -10.16 14.71 7.57
C PRO A 166 -10.27 13.21 7.92
N ALA A 167 -11.30 12.49 7.46
CA ALA A 167 -11.40 11.03 7.55
C ALA A 167 -10.88 10.32 6.29
N GLY A 168 -10.37 11.05 5.29
CA GLY A 168 -9.96 10.50 4.00
C GLY A 168 -11.13 10.10 3.11
N ARG A 169 -12.35 10.61 3.36
CA ARG A 169 -13.51 10.37 2.50
C ARG A 169 -13.47 11.33 1.32
N THR A 170 -13.68 10.80 0.12
CA THR A 170 -13.58 11.59 -1.10
C THR A 170 -14.86 12.36 -1.40
N TYR A 171 -14.70 13.61 -1.82
CA TYR A 171 -15.78 14.44 -2.34
C TYR A 171 -16.15 14.06 -3.77
N THR A 172 -17.37 14.38 -4.17
CA THR A 172 -17.86 14.21 -5.55
C THR A 172 -16.90 14.89 -6.52
N GLY A 173 -16.47 14.16 -7.55
CA GLY A 173 -15.61 14.70 -8.59
C GLY A 173 -14.62 13.70 -9.16
N ILE A 174 -13.34 13.89 -8.86
CA ILE A 174 -12.22 13.31 -9.60
C ILE A 174 -11.95 11.85 -9.25
N THR A 175 -12.03 11.47 -7.98
CA THR A 175 -11.80 10.11 -7.51
C THR A 175 -13.08 9.48 -6.97
N GLN A 176 -13.16 8.15 -7.03
CA GLN A 176 -14.32 7.37 -6.61
C GLN A 176 -14.11 6.65 -5.27
N TYR A 177 -12.90 6.64 -4.73
CA TYR A 177 -12.51 5.85 -3.58
C TYR A 177 -11.93 6.71 -2.48
N ASN A 178 -12.31 6.40 -1.24
CA ASN A 178 -11.73 6.99 -0.04
C ASN A 178 -10.25 6.61 0.09
N LEU A 179 -9.44 7.40 0.78
CA LEU A 179 -8.07 7.00 1.14
C LEU A 179 -8.12 5.70 1.97
N PRO A 180 -7.26 4.69 1.70
CA PRO A 180 -7.28 3.47 2.47
C PRO A 180 -6.89 3.68 3.93
N VAL A 181 -7.50 2.90 4.82
CA VAL A 181 -7.09 2.78 6.22
C VAL A 181 -6.23 1.52 6.33
N PRO A 182 -4.97 1.61 6.79
CA PRO A 182 -4.14 0.43 6.98
C PRO A 182 -4.65 -0.41 8.16
N PRO A 183 -4.28 -1.70 8.25
CA PRO A 183 -4.49 -2.44 9.48
C PRO A 183 -3.68 -1.81 10.61
N TYR A 184 -4.33 -1.49 11.73
CA TYR A 184 -3.66 -0.95 12.90
C TYR A 184 -4.43 -1.23 14.19
N ASP A 185 -3.73 -1.15 15.33
CA ASP A 185 -4.32 -1.16 16.66
C ASP A 185 -3.70 -0.05 17.54
N ILE A 186 -4.39 0.27 18.65
CA ILE A 186 -3.92 1.20 19.67
C ILE A 186 -3.52 0.37 20.88
N VAL A 187 -2.22 0.29 21.16
CA VAL A 187 -1.68 -0.55 22.25
C VAL A 187 -1.53 0.21 23.57
N ALA A 188 -1.50 1.54 23.49
CA ALA A 188 -1.48 2.44 24.65
C ALA A 188 -2.05 3.80 24.24
N PRO A 189 -2.46 4.69 25.16
CA PRO A 189 -3.04 5.99 24.84
C PRO A 189 -2.21 6.85 23.87
N SER A 190 -0.90 6.66 23.87
CA SER A 190 0.03 7.38 23.00
C SER A 190 0.78 6.49 22.01
N ARG A 191 0.39 5.22 21.83
CA ARG A 191 1.12 4.29 20.98
C ARG A 191 0.21 3.54 20.02
N LEU A 192 0.50 3.72 18.76
CA LEU A 192 -0.16 3.10 17.62
C LEU A 192 0.75 2.02 17.03
N ARG A 193 0.15 0.93 16.57
CA ARG A 193 0.85 -0.15 15.89
C ARG A 193 0.18 -0.42 14.55
N ILE A 194 0.91 -0.18 13.45
CA ILE A 194 0.48 -0.38 12.07
C ILE A 194 0.94 -1.75 11.60
N GLY A 195 0.15 -2.42 10.77
CA GLY A 195 0.40 -3.76 10.26
C GLY A 195 -0.29 -4.85 11.06
N ARG A 196 -1.05 -4.50 12.11
CA ARG A 196 -1.86 -5.41 12.91
C ARG A 196 -3.26 -4.86 13.11
N ASN A 197 -4.27 -5.66 12.86
CA ASN A 197 -5.65 -5.26 13.09
C ASN A 197 -6.00 -5.24 14.58
N ALA A 198 -6.89 -4.34 14.96
CA ALA A 198 -7.55 -4.41 16.24
C ALA A 198 -8.46 -5.65 16.31
N GLY A 199 -8.43 -6.34 17.42
CA GLY A 199 -9.20 -7.59 17.59
C GLY A 199 -8.69 -8.74 16.73
N ASN A 200 -9.61 -9.60 16.27
CA ASN A 200 -9.32 -10.79 15.47
C ASN A 200 -9.64 -10.61 13.98
N GLU A 201 -9.68 -9.39 13.49
CA GLU A 201 -9.96 -9.12 12.08
C GLU A 201 -8.76 -9.54 11.20
N LEU A 202 -9.06 -10.03 9.99
CA LEU A 202 -8.06 -10.44 8.99
C LEU A 202 -8.12 -9.49 7.77
N PHE A 203 -7.86 -8.22 8.00
CA PHE A 203 -7.79 -7.24 6.92
C PHE A 203 -6.33 -6.94 6.56
N THR A 204 -6.03 -6.87 5.25
CA THR A 204 -4.73 -6.44 4.71
C THR A 204 -4.95 -5.40 3.61
N LEU A 205 -3.92 -4.61 3.28
CA LEU A 205 -4.03 -3.63 2.20
C LEU A 205 -4.24 -4.25 0.81
N ASP A 206 -3.96 -5.53 0.62
CA ASP A 206 -4.25 -6.23 -0.64
C ASP A 206 -5.75 -6.48 -0.84
N MET A 207 -6.55 -6.29 0.21
CA MET A 207 -8.01 -6.43 0.15
C MET A 207 -8.73 -5.14 -0.24
N VAL A 208 -8.04 -3.99 -0.30
CA VAL A 208 -8.66 -2.73 -0.73
C VAL A 208 -8.92 -2.75 -2.22
N GLU A 209 -9.96 -2.03 -2.64
CA GLU A 209 -10.35 -1.98 -4.05
C GLU A 209 -9.37 -1.16 -4.88
N VAL A 210 -8.80 -0.09 -4.30
CA VAL A 210 -7.85 0.81 -4.96
C VAL A 210 -6.84 1.38 -3.97
N ILE A 211 -5.56 1.36 -4.33
CA ILE A 211 -4.45 1.93 -3.58
C ILE A 211 -3.39 2.52 -4.53
#